data_a90c9aec6ac3888b07fe24a52b4cb196
#
_entry.id   a90c9aec6ac3888b07fe24a52b4cb196
#
_cell.length_a   1.000
_cell.length_b   1.000
_cell.length_c   1.000
_cell.angle_alpha   90.00
_cell.angle_beta   90.00
_cell.angle_gamma   90.00
#
_symmetry.space_group_name_H-M   'P 1'
#
loop_
_entity.id
_entity.type
_entity.pdbx_description
1 polymer ?
#
loop_
_entity_poly.entity_id
_entity_poly.type
_entity_poly.pdbx_seq_one_letter_code
_entity_poly.pdbx_strand_id
1 'polypeptide(L)'
;MCDEQYDTKWYIDSGCSRHMTGRKENLRDYRSLENAGVVKFGNNHKCQVKGYGKVTNGQFTVNRVAYVEGLQHNLISVSQLVVGTGNQVVFNEEGSIISNAKSNEILLKSKRYGDMFTL
;
A
#
# COMPACT_ATOMS: atom_id res chain seq x y z
N MET A 1 2.27 24.87 2.55
CA MET A 1 1.31 23.98 1.92
C MET A 1 1.61 22.56 2.27
N CYS A 2 0.60 21.82 2.55
CA CYS A 2 0.75 20.43 2.99
C CYS A 2 1.31 19.52 1.92
N ASP A 3 1.13 19.87 0.66
CA ASP A 3 1.57 19.04 -0.45
C ASP A 3 3.08 18.83 -0.49
N GLU A 4 3.83 19.79 0.05
CA GLU A 4 5.27 19.66 0.12
C GLU A 4 5.72 18.53 1.00
N GLN A 5 4.85 18.10 1.91
CA GLN A 5 5.13 17.05 2.87
C GLN A 5 4.76 15.67 2.36
N TYR A 6 4.09 15.58 1.21
CA TYR A 6 3.62 14.30 0.73
C TYR A 6 4.77 13.47 0.18
N ASP A 7 4.90 12.25 0.69
CA ASP A 7 5.90 11.31 0.23
C ASP A 7 5.31 10.49 -0.91
N THR A 8 5.89 10.63 -2.11
CA THR A 8 5.38 9.94 -3.29
C THR A 8 5.80 8.48 -3.38
N LYS A 9 6.70 8.04 -2.52
CA LYS A 9 7.14 6.65 -2.51
C LYS A 9 6.08 5.75 -1.90
N TRP A 10 6.09 4.50 -2.33
CA TRP A 10 5.24 3.46 -1.77
C TRP A 10 6.05 2.64 -0.79
N TYR A 11 5.56 2.47 0.40
CA TYR A 11 6.23 1.72 1.46
C TYR A 11 5.50 0.40 1.68
N ILE A 12 6.27 -0.67 1.80
CA ILE A 12 5.73 -1.97 2.19
C ILE A 12 5.80 -2.03 3.71
N ASP A 13 4.64 -2.06 4.34
CA ASP A 13 4.51 -1.92 5.79
C ASP A 13 3.79 -3.13 6.37
N SER A 14 4.48 -3.86 7.25
CA SER A 14 3.89 -5.00 7.94
C SER A 14 2.95 -4.58 9.07
N GLY A 15 3.02 -3.31 9.47
CA GLY A 15 2.17 -2.79 10.55
C GLY A 15 0.81 -2.29 10.11
N CYS A 16 0.57 -2.12 8.80
CA CYS A 16 -0.76 -1.72 8.35
C CYS A 16 -1.61 -2.93 7.96
N SER A 17 -2.90 -2.81 8.18
CA SER A 17 -3.85 -3.88 7.89
C SER A 17 -4.47 -3.77 6.50
N ARG A 18 -4.27 -2.67 5.79
CA ARG A 18 -4.82 -2.49 4.46
C ARG A 18 -3.92 -1.57 3.63
N HIS A 19 -3.96 -1.77 2.32
CA HIS A 19 -3.28 -0.85 1.40
C HIS A 19 -3.98 0.50 1.43
N MET A 20 -3.21 1.58 1.40
CA MET A 20 -3.82 2.91 1.42
C MET A 20 -2.93 3.96 0.79
N THR A 21 -3.55 4.99 0.25
CA THR A 21 -2.87 6.13 -0.33
C THR A 21 -3.62 7.41 0.02
N GLY A 22 -2.88 8.49 0.15
CA GLY A 22 -3.46 9.81 0.37
C GLY A 22 -3.78 10.54 -0.92
N ARG A 23 -3.56 9.94 -2.08
CA ARG A 23 -3.81 10.58 -3.37
C ARG A 23 -4.70 9.71 -4.24
N LYS A 24 -5.89 10.21 -4.51
CA LYS A 24 -6.87 9.51 -5.36
C LYS A 24 -6.32 9.28 -6.77
N GLU A 25 -5.52 10.19 -7.28
CA GLU A 25 -4.96 10.10 -8.63
C GLU A 25 -3.98 8.95 -8.79
N ASN A 26 -3.52 8.36 -7.71
CA ASN A 26 -2.70 7.15 -7.78
C ASN A 26 -3.51 5.91 -8.12
N LEU A 27 -4.84 6.01 -8.06
CA LEU A 27 -5.70 4.83 -8.16
C LEU A 27 -6.38 4.75 -9.52
N ARG A 28 -6.47 3.52 -10.02
CA ARG A 28 -7.24 3.19 -11.22
C ARG A 28 -8.55 2.53 -10.78
N ASP A 29 -9.58 2.70 -11.59
CA ASP A 29 -10.91 2.12 -11.33
C ASP A 29 -11.42 2.52 -9.94
N TYR A 30 -11.17 3.76 -9.58
CA TYR A 30 -11.54 4.28 -8.27
C TYR A 30 -13.06 4.36 -8.14
N ARG A 31 -13.55 3.90 -6.99
CA ARG A 31 -14.97 4.02 -6.64
C ARG A 31 -15.08 4.69 -5.27
N SER A 32 -15.77 5.80 -5.22
CA SER A 32 -16.03 6.45 -3.96
C SER A 32 -17.13 5.70 -3.20
N LEU A 33 -17.00 5.70 -1.88
CA LEU A 33 -17.95 5.03 -0.99
C LEU A 33 -18.30 5.97 0.15
N GLU A 34 -19.59 6.00 0.49
CA GLU A 34 -20.01 6.67 1.70
C GLU A 34 -19.81 5.70 2.87
N ASN A 35 -19.44 6.24 4.01
CA ASN A 35 -19.31 5.45 5.24
C ASN A 35 -18.35 4.27 5.12
N ALA A 36 -17.28 4.47 4.37
CA ALA A 36 -16.26 3.43 4.20
C ALA A 36 -15.40 3.22 5.46
N GLY A 37 -15.58 4.06 6.47
CA GLY A 37 -14.89 3.91 7.73
C GLY A 37 -13.75 4.90 7.89
N VAL A 38 -13.02 4.73 8.98
CA VAL A 38 -11.88 5.57 9.31
C VAL A 38 -10.67 4.71 9.57
N VAL A 39 -9.50 5.28 9.36
CA VAL A 39 -8.22 4.67 9.69
C VAL A 39 -7.57 5.51 10.77
N LYS A 40 -7.07 4.84 11.79
CA LYS A 40 -6.33 5.51 12.87
C LYS A 40 -4.84 5.41 12.61
N PHE A 41 -4.17 6.53 12.78
CA PHE A 41 -2.71 6.59 12.77
C PHE A 41 -2.25 6.96 14.17
N GLY A 42 -0.97 6.79 14.45
CA GLY A 42 -0.40 7.16 15.73
C GLY A 42 -0.86 8.55 16.15
N ASN A 43 -0.88 8.85 17.44
CA ASN A 43 -1.33 10.12 18.02
C ASN A 43 -2.83 10.35 17.90
N ASN A 44 -3.62 9.27 17.81
CA ASN A 44 -5.08 9.35 17.70
C ASN A 44 -5.59 10.09 16.48
N HIS A 45 -4.73 10.26 15.48
CA HIS A 45 -5.15 10.84 14.21
C HIS A 45 -6.07 9.87 13.51
N LYS A 46 -7.24 10.36 13.12
CA LYS A 46 -8.19 9.57 12.34
C LYS A 46 -8.36 10.21 10.99
N CYS A 47 -8.28 9.41 9.95
CA CYS A 47 -8.52 9.86 8.59
C CYS A 47 -9.64 9.04 7.98
N GLN A 48 -10.46 9.69 7.20
CA GLN A 48 -11.64 9.06 6.63
C GLN A 48 -11.29 8.37 5.32
N VAL A 49 -11.75 7.13 5.17
CA VAL A 49 -11.65 6.40 3.91
C VAL A 49 -12.75 6.92 2.99
N LYS A 50 -12.36 7.33 1.78
CA LYS A 50 -13.29 7.89 0.80
C LYS A 50 -13.69 6.93 -0.29
N GLY A 51 -12.93 5.87 -0.50
CA GLY A 51 -13.20 4.88 -1.53
C GLY A 51 -12.03 3.95 -1.73
N TYR A 52 -12.09 3.16 -2.79
CA TYR A 52 -11.09 2.15 -3.09
C TYR A 52 -10.78 2.14 -4.58
N GLY A 53 -9.57 1.76 -4.91
CA GLY A 53 -9.15 1.58 -6.30
C GLY A 53 -8.02 0.58 -6.40
N LYS A 54 -7.34 0.60 -7.53
CA LYS A 54 -6.23 -0.32 -7.83
C LYS A 54 -4.97 0.47 -8.12
N VAL A 55 -3.83 -0.13 -7.83
CA VAL A 55 -2.52 0.40 -8.21
C VAL A 55 -1.81 -0.67 -9.03
N THR A 56 -1.23 -0.28 -10.16
CA THR A 56 -0.52 -1.23 -11.01
C THR A 56 0.75 -0.60 -11.58
N ASN A 57 1.77 -1.42 -11.76
CA ASN A 57 2.97 -1.03 -12.48
C ASN A 57 3.01 -1.62 -13.91
N GLY A 58 1.87 -2.19 -14.36
CA GLY A 58 1.78 -2.84 -15.66
C GLY A 58 1.99 -4.34 -15.61
N GLN A 59 2.66 -4.85 -14.60
CA GLN A 59 2.90 -6.28 -14.43
C GLN A 59 2.17 -6.85 -13.22
N PHE A 60 2.15 -6.10 -12.14
CA PHE A 60 1.53 -6.52 -10.90
C PHE A 60 0.50 -5.47 -10.47
N THR A 61 -0.69 -5.95 -10.10
CA THR A 61 -1.78 -5.07 -9.69
C THR A 61 -2.10 -5.34 -8.22
N VAL A 62 -2.18 -4.27 -7.46
CA VAL A 62 -2.59 -4.30 -6.07
C VAL A 62 -4.04 -3.83 -6.01
N ASN A 63 -4.93 -4.70 -5.57
CA ASN A 63 -6.36 -4.42 -5.49
C ASN A 63 -6.74 -3.88 -4.11
N ARG A 64 -7.88 -3.20 -4.06
CA ARG A 64 -8.47 -2.71 -2.81
C ARG A 64 -7.52 -1.78 -2.04
N VAL A 65 -7.00 -0.80 -2.73
CA VAL A 65 -6.21 0.25 -2.09
C VAL A 65 -7.17 1.37 -1.68
N ALA A 66 -7.17 1.68 -0.39
CA ALA A 66 -8.06 2.72 0.14
C ALA A 66 -7.50 4.11 -0.17
N TYR A 67 -8.38 4.99 -0.62
CA TYR A 67 -8.05 6.40 -0.63
C TYR A 67 -8.41 6.98 0.74
N VAL A 68 -7.41 7.49 1.42
CA VAL A 68 -7.55 8.01 2.78
C VAL A 68 -7.20 9.48 2.76
N GLU A 69 -8.23 10.32 2.89
CA GLU A 69 -8.04 11.76 2.82
C GLU A 69 -7.18 12.24 3.98
N GLY A 70 -6.16 13.03 3.66
CA GLY A 70 -5.26 13.59 4.66
C GLY A 70 -4.02 12.74 4.94
N LEU A 71 -3.98 11.52 4.43
CA LEU A 71 -2.81 10.67 4.58
C LEU A 71 -1.65 11.22 3.75
N GLN A 72 -0.45 11.25 4.33
CA GLN A 72 0.73 11.81 3.67
C GLN A 72 1.63 10.73 3.03
N HIS A 73 1.18 9.49 3.00
CA HIS A 73 1.99 8.35 2.56
C HIS A 73 1.21 7.43 1.65
N ASN A 74 1.95 6.58 0.94
CA ASN A 74 1.40 5.48 0.16
C ASN A 74 1.88 4.18 0.81
N LEU A 75 0.96 3.35 1.26
CA LEU A 75 1.30 2.18 2.05
C LEU A 75 0.76 0.90 1.41
N ILE A 76 1.62 -0.10 1.31
CA ILE A 76 1.24 -1.44 0.87
C ILE A 76 1.26 -2.34 2.09
N SER A 77 0.14 -2.96 2.39
CA SER A 77 0.01 -3.86 3.53
C SER A 77 0.55 -5.25 3.18
N VAL A 78 1.53 -5.71 3.92
CA VAL A 78 2.05 -7.07 3.77
C VAL A 78 0.93 -8.08 4.01
N SER A 79 0.10 -7.84 5.02
CA SER A 79 -1.01 -8.69 5.36
C SER A 79 -1.96 -8.91 4.17
N GLN A 80 -2.37 -7.82 3.51
CA GLN A 80 -3.25 -7.92 2.34
C GLN A 80 -2.57 -8.57 1.14
N LEU A 81 -1.25 -8.42 1.01
CA LEU A 81 -0.52 -9.07 -0.09
C LEU A 81 -0.47 -10.58 0.07
N VAL A 82 -0.48 -11.06 1.29
CA VAL A 82 -0.20 -12.47 1.60
C VAL A 82 -1.46 -13.26 1.90
N VAL A 83 -2.36 -12.70 2.72
CA VAL A 83 -3.52 -13.45 3.21
C VAL A 83 -4.52 -13.72 2.08
N GLY A 84 -4.76 -15.00 1.81
CA GLY A 84 -5.74 -15.43 0.82
C GLY A 84 -5.33 -15.23 -0.64
N THR A 85 -4.08 -14.87 -0.91
CA THR A 85 -3.65 -14.55 -2.28
C THR A 85 -2.74 -15.60 -2.91
N GLY A 86 -2.14 -16.46 -2.09
CA GLY A 86 -1.13 -17.40 -2.57
C GLY A 86 0.23 -16.75 -2.77
N ASN A 87 0.40 -15.50 -2.37
CA ASN A 87 1.66 -14.79 -2.49
C ASN A 87 2.46 -14.86 -1.19
N GLN A 88 3.75 -14.61 -1.32
CA GLN A 88 4.64 -14.49 -0.16
C GLN A 88 5.52 -13.27 -0.32
N VAL A 89 5.97 -12.74 0.80
CA VAL A 89 6.89 -11.60 0.83
C VAL A 89 8.12 -12.01 1.63
N VAL A 90 9.28 -11.86 1.03
CA VAL A 90 10.56 -12.16 1.68
C VAL A 90 11.34 -10.87 1.84
N PHE A 91 11.75 -10.57 3.06
CA PHE A 91 12.56 -9.40 3.37
C PHE A 91 14.01 -9.81 3.60
N ASN A 92 14.93 -9.01 3.07
CA ASN A 92 16.36 -9.20 3.30
C ASN A 92 17.04 -7.83 3.40
N GLU A 93 18.36 -7.84 3.52
CA GLU A 93 19.11 -6.58 3.66
C GLU A 93 18.97 -5.65 2.48
N GLU A 94 18.75 -6.19 1.29
CA GLU A 94 18.66 -5.39 0.08
C GLU A 94 17.26 -4.87 -0.20
N GLY A 95 16.24 -5.51 0.34
CA GLY A 95 14.86 -5.11 0.10
C GLY A 95 13.90 -6.25 0.34
N SER A 96 12.82 -6.27 -0.43
CA SER A 96 11.85 -7.34 -0.33
C SER A 96 11.48 -7.87 -1.70
N ILE A 97 11.00 -9.10 -1.73
CA ILE A 97 10.56 -9.78 -2.94
C ILE A 97 9.16 -10.31 -2.69
N ILE A 98 8.23 -9.94 -3.55
CA ILE A 98 6.88 -10.46 -3.55
C ILE A 98 6.80 -11.47 -4.67
N SER A 99 6.46 -12.71 -4.32
CA SER A 99 6.39 -13.79 -5.31
C SER A 99 5.21 -14.68 -5.06
N ASN A 100 4.83 -15.46 -6.08
CA ASN A 100 3.82 -16.49 -5.93
C ASN A 100 4.44 -17.68 -5.22
N ALA A 101 3.84 -18.11 -4.12
CA ALA A 101 4.40 -19.17 -3.28
C ALA A 101 4.46 -20.52 -3.99
N LYS A 102 3.58 -20.77 -4.96
CA LYS A 102 3.56 -22.03 -5.68
C LYS A 102 4.52 -22.06 -6.87
N SER A 103 4.51 -21.00 -7.67
CA SER A 103 5.32 -20.95 -8.91
C SER A 103 6.68 -20.32 -8.71
N ASN A 104 6.89 -19.65 -7.58
CA ASN A 104 8.08 -18.83 -7.29
C ASN A 104 8.27 -17.68 -8.29
N GLU A 105 7.22 -17.35 -9.03
CA GLU A 105 7.27 -16.21 -9.94
C GLU A 105 7.40 -14.93 -9.15
N ILE A 106 8.39 -14.11 -9.51
CA ILE A 106 8.60 -12.82 -8.86
C ILE A 106 7.62 -11.81 -9.45
N LEU A 107 6.77 -11.24 -8.58
CA LEU A 107 5.76 -10.28 -9.00
C LEU A 107 6.23 -8.85 -8.83
N LEU A 108 7.04 -8.60 -7.79
CA LEU A 108 7.49 -7.27 -7.48
C LEU A 108 8.72 -7.34 -6.60
N LYS A 109 9.66 -6.42 -6.82
CA LYS A 109 10.82 -6.26 -5.96
C LYS A 109 10.80 -4.85 -5.40
N SER A 110 11.20 -4.70 -4.15
CA SER A 110 11.36 -3.39 -3.54
C SER A 110 12.78 -3.26 -2.99
N LYS A 111 13.19 -2.01 -2.80
CA LYS A 111 14.48 -1.71 -2.21
C LYS A 111 14.31 -1.32 -0.76
N ARG A 112 15.32 -1.61 0.04
CA ARG A 112 15.35 -1.14 1.40
C ARG A 112 15.86 0.31 1.42
N TYR A 113 15.20 1.13 2.22
CA TYR A 113 15.60 2.51 2.42
C TYR A 113 15.56 2.79 3.92
N GLY A 114 16.73 2.77 4.57
CA GLY A 114 16.78 2.82 6.02
C GLY A 114 16.09 1.62 6.64
N ASP A 115 15.10 1.86 7.48
CA ASP A 115 14.29 0.81 8.09
C ASP A 115 13.02 0.50 7.29
N MET A 116 12.84 1.14 6.14
CA MET A 116 11.63 1.00 5.32
C MET A 116 11.95 0.26 4.03
N PHE A 117 10.94 -0.36 3.45
CA PHE A 117 11.04 -1.00 2.15
C PHE A 117 10.18 -0.21 1.17
N THR A 118 10.74 0.14 0.01
CA THR A 118 10.08 1.01 -0.97
C THR A 118 10.02 0.35 -2.33
N LEU A 119 9.01 0.70 -3.06
CA LEU A 119 8.83 0.25 -4.45
C LEU A 119 9.54 1.18 -5.42
#